data_a1d34abe2ed4c7bdbc4148e29f32b70e
#
_entry.id   a1d34abe2ed4c7bdbc4148e29f32b70e
#
_cell.length_a   1.000
_cell.length_b   1.000
_cell.length_c   1.000
_cell.angle_alpha   90.00
_cell.angle_beta   90.00
_cell.angle_gamma   90.00
#
_symmetry.space_group_name_H-M   'P 1'
#
loop_
_entity.id
_entity.type
_entity.pdbx_description
1 polymer ?
#
loop_
_entity_poly.entity_id
_entity_poly.type
_entity_poly.pdbx_seq_one_letter_code
_entity_poly.pdbx_strand_id
1 'polypeptide(L)'
;EALDEEDLGPAADRIIALALPSPVYDPVAGGLVQTITALVGRKPFAPAEVARIGEFAAARGGTLLLAPARAPAAEAEPWTALLSPGSRASYIRASPWAIDPPRDSRPFFFLQLRPRDVLRLDARTYGPVSAITLSGVQVLVASALFALLGATVLLWQVTRLRRGHRSERGDNLSRRGQTYFALLGLGYMAVQLALHQRLAIVLGHPTPTLALVIAAMLLGTGLGSRAAAGARVGGGPMPVLLWPVAAVAALVALFPWLGALSAAPSLRWTAAGAGALSLGMGAALGVALPTGIRLLAGSERRVAEAWAINGAFSVAGASIGALAGLIWGSLGLAALALPCYVAVLVIGWLEPRRGALLPKGRTIAPPCTTYEIHRDDRLLSPPSATTQTEQSKQE
;
A
#
# COMPACT_ATOMS: atom_id res chain seq x y z
N GLU A 1 -21.36 13.07 -15.98
CA GLU A 1 -20.50 14.01 -15.24
C GLU A 1 -19.37 14.52 -16.15
N ALA A 2 -18.46 13.68 -16.65
CA ALA A 2 -17.38 14.12 -17.55
C ALA A 2 -17.89 14.77 -18.86
N LEU A 3 -19.01 14.31 -19.42
CA LEU A 3 -19.63 14.92 -20.60
C LEU A 3 -20.32 16.25 -20.27
N ASP A 4 -20.83 16.38 -19.04
CA ASP A 4 -21.45 17.62 -18.56
C ASP A 4 -20.38 18.68 -18.26
N GLU A 5 -19.21 18.27 -17.73
CA GLU A 5 -18.06 19.14 -17.42
C GLU A 5 -17.40 19.70 -18.71
N GLU A 6 -17.39 18.93 -19.79
CA GLU A 6 -16.84 19.37 -21.10
C GLU A 6 -17.85 20.15 -21.96
N ASP A 7 -19.06 20.44 -21.43
CA ASP A 7 -20.14 21.14 -22.14
C ASP A 7 -20.48 20.51 -23.50
N LEU A 8 -20.39 19.18 -23.59
CA LEU A 8 -20.61 18.44 -24.85
C LEU A 8 -22.10 18.22 -25.18
N GLY A 9 -23.01 18.72 -24.34
CA GLY A 9 -24.46 18.59 -24.49
C GLY A 9 -25.04 17.31 -23.85
N PRO A 10 -26.32 16.96 -24.11
CA PRO A 10 -27.01 15.90 -23.39
C PRO A 10 -26.29 14.55 -23.45
N ALA A 11 -25.95 13.97 -22.30
CA ALA A 11 -25.28 12.67 -22.21
C ALA A 11 -26.11 11.54 -22.84
N ALA A 12 -27.45 11.66 -22.81
CA ALA A 12 -28.39 10.69 -23.39
C ALA A 12 -28.20 10.45 -24.89
N ASP A 13 -27.78 11.50 -25.64
CA ASP A 13 -27.58 11.40 -27.08
C ASP A 13 -26.21 10.83 -27.47
N ARG A 14 -25.33 10.61 -26.48
CA ARG A 14 -23.92 10.24 -26.66
C ARG A 14 -23.56 8.92 -26.02
N ILE A 15 -24.54 8.24 -25.45
CA ILE A 15 -24.30 6.96 -24.73
C ILE A 15 -25.20 5.89 -25.35
N ILE A 16 -24.57 4.76 -25.70
CA ILE A 16 -25.24 3.52 -26.05
C ILE A 16 -24.80 2.47 -25.06
N ALA A 17 -25.74 1.78 -24.43
CA ALA A 17 -25.46 0.63 -23.59
C ALA A 17 -26.07 -0.63 -24.19
N LEU A 18 -25.26 -1.69 -24.30
CA LEU A 18 -25.71 -2.99 -24.79
C LEU A 18 -25.29 -4.10 -23.84
N ALA A 19 -26.14 -5.09 -23.69
CA ALA A 19 -25.84 -6.31 -22.94
C ALA A 19 -25.53 -7.43 -23.95
N LEU A 20 -24.39 -8.08 -23.78
CA LEU A 20 -24.00 -9.26 -24.57
C LEU A 20 -23.85 -10.47 -23.64
N PRO A 21 -24.31 -11.65 -24.05
CA PRO A 21 -24.09 -12.86 -23.28
C PRO A 21 -22.58 -13.16 -23.21
N SER A 22 -22.09 -13.38 -21.98
CA SER A 22 -20.71 -13.81 -21.74
C SER A 22 -20.64 -15.33 -21.76
N PRO A 23 -19.53 -15.96 -22.17
CA PRO A 23 -19.34 -17.39 -22.04
C PRO A 23 -19.25 -17.88 -20.58
N VAL A 24 -19.26 -16.98 -19.62
CA VAL A 24 -19.18 -17.29 -18.19
C VAL A 24 -20.57 -17.63 -17.66
N TYR A 25 -20.73 -18.84 -17.17
CA TYR A 25 -21.95 -19.29 -16.50
C TYR A 25 -21.95 -18.84 -15.03
N ASP A 26 -23.06 -18.28 -14.62
CA ASP A 26 -23.30 -17.94 -13.22
C ASP A 26 -24.09 -19.06 -12.53
N PRO A 27 -23.48 -19.85 -11.64
CA PRO A 27 -24.16 -20.95 -10.96
C PRO A 27 -25.19 -20.45 -9.93
N VAL A 28 -25.15 -19.19 -9.51
CA VAL A 28 -26.08 -18.62 -8.52
C VAL A 28 -27.32 -18.05 -9.19
N ALA A 29 -27.15 -17.33 -10.29
CA ALA A 29 -28.27 -16.81 -11.09
C ALA A 29 -28.86 -17.86 -12.03
N GLY A 30 -28.20 -19.00 -12.23
CA GLY A 30 -28.66 -20.07 -13.09
C GLY A 30 -28.62 -19.74 -14.59
N GLY A 31 -27.74 -18.80 -15.01
CA GLY A 31 -27.67 -18.34 -16.39
C GLY A 31 -26.30 -17.86 -16.82
N LEU A 32 -26.17 -17.42 -18.06
CA LEU A 32 -24.94 -16.79 -18.55
C LEU A 32 -24.85 -15.36 -18.00
N VAL A 33 -23.66 -15.00 -17.56
CA VAL A 33 -23.35 -13.61 -17.15
C VAL A 33 -23.50 -12.71 -18.35
N GLN A 34 -24.20 -11.58 -18.23
CA GLN A 34 -24.28 -10.58 -19.27
C GLN A 34 -23.14 -9.57 -19.10
N THR A 35 -22.38 -9.34 -20.15
CA THR A 35 -21.40 -8.26 -20.19
C THR A 35 -22.07 -7.00 -20.72
N ILE A 36 -22.11 -5.96 -19.89
CA ILE A 36 -22.63 -4.67 -20.30
C ILE A 36 -21.50 -3.83 -20.89
N THR A 37 -21.68 -3.40 -22.13
CA THR A 37 -20.74 -2.51 -22.82
C THR A 37 -21.40 -1.16 -23.01
N ALA A 38 -20.76 -0.10 -22.51
CA ALA A 38 -21.15 1.27 -22.74
C ALA A 38 -20.24 1.92 -23.78
N LEU A 39 -20.83 2.44 -24.84
CA LEU A 39 -20.17 3.23 -25.87
C LEU A 39 -20.46 4.70 -25.62
N VAL A 40 -19.41 5.50 -25.50
CA VAL A 40 -19.52 6.94 -25.27
C VAL A 40 -18.95 7.67 -26.49
N GLY A 41 -19.79 8.45 -27.20
CA GLY A 41 -19.40 9.20 -28.37
C GLY A 41 -19.01 10.64 -28.03
N ARG A 42 -17.94 11.15 -28.65
CA ARG A 42 -17.63 12.60 -28.61
C ARG A 42 -18.69 13.45 -29.33
N LYS A 43 -19.41 12.83 -30.25
CA LYS A 43 -20.56 13.44 -30.99
C LYS A 43 -21.80 12.61 -30.70
N PRO A 44 -23.00 13.19 -30.81
CA PRO A 44 -24.22 12.40 -30.78
C PRO A 44 -24.20 11.28 -31.82
N PHE A 45 -24.71 10.11 -31.46
CA PHE A 45 -24.79 8.99 -32.40
C PHE A 45 -25.87 9.22 -33.43
N ALA A 46 -25.52 9.01 -34.70
CA ALA A 46 -26.48 9.08 -35.80
C ALA A 46 -27.45 7.87 -35.76
N PRO A 47 -28.72 8.02 -36.20
CA PRO A 47 -29.69 6.93 -36.23
C PRO A 47 -29.18 5.66 -36.93
N ALA A 48 -28.42 5.82 -38.02
CA ALA A 48 -27.82 4.70 -38.74
C ALA A 48 -26.74 3.96 -37.94
N GLU A 49 -26.02 4.67 -37.08
CA GLU A 49 -25.02 4.04 -36.18
C GLU A 49 -25.72 3.26 -35.07
N VAL A 50 -26.77 3.83 -34.49
CA VAL A 50 -27.60 3.14 -33.50
C VAL A 50 -28.22 1.87 -34.07
N ALA A 51 -28.72 1.90 -35.31
CA ALA A 51 -29.28 0.74 -35.97
C ALA A 51 -28.24 -0.37 -36.17
N ARG A 52 -27.05 -0.02 -36.70
CA ARG A 52 -25.94 -0.98 -36.90
C ARG A 52 -25.47 -1.63 -35.59
N ILE A 53 -25.39 -0.84 -34.51
CA ILE A 53 -25.02 -1.35 -33.18
C ILE A 53 -26.10 -2.28 -32.63
N GLY A 54 -27.37 -1.95 -32.86
CA GLY A 54 -28.52 -2.79 -32.52
C GLY A 54 -28.48 -4.15 -33.24
N GLU A 55 -28.26 -4.14 -34.56
CA GLU A 55 -28.10 -5.36 -35.37
C GLU A 55 -26.91 -6.19 -34.93
N PHE A 56 -25.78 -5.55 -34.62
CA PHE A 56 -24.61 -6.22 -34.09
C PHE A 56 -24.90 -6.92 -32.74
N ALA A 57 -25.62 -6.26 -31.82
CA ALA A 57 -26.02 -6.84 -30.57
C ALA A 57 -26.96 -8.02 -30.76
N ALA A 58 -28.00 -7.83 -31.58
CA ALA A 58 -28.99 -8.88 -31.84
C ALA A 58 -28.38 -10.13 -32.51
N ALA A 59 -27.47 -9.95 -33.47
CA ALA A 59 -26.74 -11.05 -34.12
C ALA A 59 -25.90 -11.92 -33.12
N ARG A 60 -25.63 -11.40 -31.93
CA ARG A 60 -24.87 -12.08 -30.87
C ARG A 60 -25.74 -12.47 -29.67
N GLY A 61 -27.06 -12.46 -29.83
CA GLY A 61 -28.00 -12.78 -28.75
C GLY A 61 -28.02 -11.73 -27.64
N GLY A 62 -27.53 -10.51 -27.94
CA GLY A 62 -27.51 -9.41 -27.01
C GLY A 62 -28.70 -8.47 -27.17
N THR A 63 -28.85 -7.57 -26.22
CA THR A 63 -29.91 -6.57 -26.15
C THR A 63 -29.35 -5.16 -26.09
N LEU A 64 -29.97 -4.23 -26.78
CA LEU A 64 -29.70 -2.81 -26.70
C LEU A 64 -30.47 -2.24 -25.49
N LEU A 65 -29.77 -1.93 -24.41
CA LEU A 65 -30.37 -1.46 -23.16
C LEU A 65 -30.76 0.02 -23.27
N LEU A 66 -29.85 0.83 -23.79
CA LEU A 66 -30.00 2.27 -23.91
C LEU A 66 -29.45 2.75 -25.24
N ALA A 67 -30.18 3.62 -25.96
CA ALA A 67 -29.70 4.29 -27.17
C ALA A 67 -30.43 5.63 -27.38
N PRO A 68 -29.81 6.60 -28.07
CA PRO A 68 -30.45 7.85 -28.46
C PRO A 68 -31.74 7.62 -29.22
N ALA A 69 -32.73 8.44 -28.94
CA ALA A 69 -34.05 8.44 -29.61
C ALA A 69 -34.83 7.11 -29.58
N ARG A 70 -34.43 6.17 -28.71
CA ARG A 70 -35.11 4.90 -28.50
C ARG A 70 -35.66 4.81 -27.07
N ALA A 71 -36.87 4.28 -26.91
CA ALA A 71 -37.39 3.98 -25.58
C ALA A 71 -36.45 3.00 -24.86
N PRO A 72 -36.05 3.27 -23.61
CA PRO A 72 -35.20 2.38 -22.85
C PRO A 72 -35.87 1.00 -22.70
N ALA A 73 -35.09 -0.07 -22.73
CA ALA A 73 -35.57 -1.39 -22.34
C ALA A 73 -36.02 -1.38 -20.87
N ALA A 74 -36.93 -2.28 -20.47
CA ALA A 74 -37.37 -2.39 -19.07
C ALA A 74 -36.21 -2.58 -18.08
N GLU A 75 -35.14 -3.24 -18.52
CA GLU A 75 -33.91 -3.49 -17.76
C GLU A 75 -32.97 -2.28 -17.71
N ALA A 76 -33.33 -1.18 -18.39
CA ALA A 76 -32.51 0.03 -18.49
C ALA A 76 -32.85 1.08 -17.40
N GLU A 77 -33.72 0.80 -16.46
CA GLU A 77 -34.08 1.71 -15.36
C GLU A 77 -32.86 2.33 -14.66
N PRO A 78 -31.80 1.56 -14.33
CA PRO A 78 -30.60 2.13 -13.73
C PRO A 78 -29.96 3.21 -14.57
N TRP A 79 -29.94 3.04 -15.89
CA TRP A 79 -29.30 3.96 -16.84
C TRP A 79 -30.07 5.26 -16.97
N THR A 80 -31.39 5.17 -17.05
CA THR A 80 -32.26 6.36 -17.16
C THR A 80 -32.17 7.23 -15.91
N ALA A 81 -32.15 6.61 -14.72
CA ALA A 81 -31.99 7.31 -13.45
C ALA A 81 -30.61 7.98 -13.33
N LEU A 82 -29.53 7.29 -13.78
CA LEU A 82 -28.17 7.81 -13.72
C LEU A 82 -27.90 8.93 -14.74
N LEU A 83 -28.56 8.88 -15.89
CA LEU A 83 -28.41 9.91 -16.94
C LEU A 83 -29.17 11.19 -16.64
N SER A 84 -30.22 11.12 -15.82
CA SER A 84 -31.05 12.29 -15.47
C SER A 84 -30.43 13.03 -14.28
N PRO A 85 -30.00 14.30 -14.44
CA PRO A 85 -29.33 15.06 -13.37
C PRO A 85 -30.16 15.12 -12.07
N GLY A 86 -31.50 15.23 -12.18
CA GLY A 86 -32.40 15.32 -11.03
C GLY A 86 -32.54 14.05 -10.20
N SER A 87 -32.43 12.86 -10.81
CA SER A 87 -32.58 11.57 -10.15
C SER A 87 -31.26 10.88 -9.83
N ARG A 88 -30.17 11.26 -10.48
CA ARG A 88 -28.83 10.64 -10.33
C ARG A 88 -28.41 10.54 -8.86
N ALA A 89 -28.38 11.66 -8.14
CA ALA A 89 -27.92 11.70 -6.76
C ALA A 89 -28.81 10.90 -5.80
N SER A 90 -30.11 10.88 -6.01
CA SER A 90 -31.04 10.08 -5.21
C SER A 90 -30.88 8.59 -5.50
N TYR A 91 -30.73 8.21 -6.77
CA TYR A 91 -30.49 6.83 -7.17
C TYR A 91 -29.17 6.28 -6.62
N ILE A 92 -28.07 7.03 -6.73
CA ILE A 92 -26.77 6.63 -6.16
C ILE A 92 -26.87 6.43 -4.64
N ARG A 93 -27.58 7.33 -3.92
CA ARG A 93 -27.75 7.18 -2.45
C ARG A 93 -28.63 5.99 -2.07
N ALA A 94 -29.68 5.72 -2.84
CA ALA A 94 -30.61 4.63 -2.59
C ALA A 94 -30.03 3.26 -2.99
N SER A 95 -29.07 3.22 -3.91
CA SER A 95 -28.45 1.99 -4.36
C SER A 95 -27.82 1.22 -3.19
N PRO A 96 -28.02 -0.11 -3.09
CA PRO A 96 -27.31 -0.95 -2.13
C PRO A 96 -25.80 -0.99 -2.43
N TRP A 97 -25.42 -0.70 -3.67
CA TRP A 97 -24.04 -0.72 -4.16
C TRP A 97 -23.38 0.65 -4.05
N ALA A 98 -22.06 0.67 -3.88
CA ALA A 98 -21.25 1.87 -4.04
C ALA A 98 -21.01 2.12 -5.54
N ILE A 99 -21.99 2.76 -6.18
CA ILE A 99 -21.95 3.10 -7.62
C ILE A 99 -21.51 4.56 -7.86
N ASP A 100 -20.92 5.18 -6.83
CA ASP A 100 -20.34 6.51 -6.98
C ASP A 100 -19.27 6.49 -8.07
N PRO A 101 -19.18 7.54 -8.91
CA PRO A 101 -18.14 7.62 -9.93
C PRO A 101 -16.73 7.46 -9.28
N PRO A 102 -15.86 6.63 -9.87
CA PRO A 102 -14.50 6.52 -9.38
C PRO A 102 -13.78 7.86 -9.55
N ARG A 103 -12.99 8.24 -8.54
CA ARG A 103 -12.17 9.45 -8.55
C ARG A 103 -10.71 9.06 -8.53
N ASP A 104 -9.83 9.94 -9.00
CA ASP A 104 -8.37 9.76 -8.93
C ASP A 104 -7.85 9.51 -7.51
N SER A 105 -8.53 10.04 -6.50
CA SER A 105 -8.21 9.76 -5.09
C SER A 105 -8.70 8.39 -4.63
N ARG A 106 -9.66 7.78 -5.33
CA ARG A 106 -10.26 6.49 -5.03
C ARG A 106 -10.55 5.71 -6.34
N PRO A 107 -9.50 5.19 -7.00
CA PRO A 107 -9.61 4.60 -8.35
C PRO A 107 -10.09 3.14 -8.33
N PHE A 108 -10.89 2.75 -7.37
CA PHE A 108 -11.32 1.36 -7.19
C PHE A 108 -12.67 1.13 -7.88
N PHE A 109 -12.66 1.12 -9.21
CA PHE A 109 -13.83 0.94 -10.06
C PHE A 109 -14.63 -0.33 -9.73
N PHE A 110 -13.95 -1.44 -9.42
CA PHE A 110 -14.61 -2.70 -9.12
C PHE A 110 -15.05 -2.86 -7.66
N LEU A 111 -14.70 -1.93 -6.78
CA LEU A 111 -15.11 -1.97 -5.37
C LEU A 111 -16.50 -1.36 -5.21
N GLN A 112 -17.52 -2.16 -5.46
CA GLN A 112 -18.92 -1.76 -5.33
C GLN A 112 -19.47 -1.90 -3.91
N LEU A 113 -18.63 -2.30 -2.93
CA LEU A 113 -19.01 -2.45 -1.53
C LEU A 113 -18.84 -1.13 -0.77
N ARG A 114 -19.86 -0.76 -0.01
CA ARG A 114 -19.73 0.34 0.95
C ARG A 114 -18.93 -0.13 2.17
N PRO A 115 -18.10 0.71 2.81
CA PRO A 115 -17.33 0.32 3.99
C PRO A 115 -18.14 -0.33 5.11
N ARG A 116 -19.39 0.13 5.30
CA ARG A 116 -20.33 -0.41 6.29
C ARG A 116 -20.82 -1.83 5.97
N ASP A 117 -20.78 -2.23 4.71
CA ASP A 117 -21.32 -3.50 4.22
C ASP A 117 -20.25 -4.60 4.18
N VAL A 118 -18.96 -4.22 4.33
CA VAL A 118 -17.83 -5.18 4.41
C VAL A 118 -18.00 -6.18 5.55
N LEU A 119 -18.62 -5.76 6.65
CA LEU A 119 -18.93 -6.63 7.79
C LEU A 119 -20.25 -7.40 7.64
N ARG A 120 -21.09 -7.04 6.67
CA ARG A 120 -22.33 -7.74 6.35
C ARG A 120 -22.04 -8.79 5.29
N LEU A 121 -21.46 -9.90 5.72
CA LEU A 121 -20.94 -10.98 4.85
C LEU A 121 -22.03 -11.82 4.17
N ASP A 122 -23.18 -11.24 3.81
CA ASP A 122 -24.24 -11.96 3.11
C ASP A 122 -24.03 -11.92 1.60
N ALA A 123 -23.34 -12.95 1.09
CA ALA A 123 -23.11 -13.14 -0.35
C ALA A 123 -24.42 -13.27 -1.16
N ARG A 124 -25.54 -13.61 -0.51
CA ARG A 124 -26.86 -13.76 -1.18
C ARG A 124 -27.45 -12.42 -1.61
N THR A 125 -27.10 -11.34 -0.90
CA THR A 125 -27.59 -10.00 -1.21
C THR A 125 -26.91 -9.40 -2.44
N TYR A 126 -25.74 -9.91 -2.82
CA TYR A 126 -24.86 -9.22 -3.76
C TYR A 126 -24.65 -9.93 -5.11
N GLY A 127 -25.10 -11.16 -5.28
CA GLY A 127 -24.91 -11.93 -6.51
C GLY A 127 -23.43 -12.33 -6.77
N PRO A 128 -23.15 -13.08 -7.84
CA PRO A 128 -21.86 -13.76 -8.03
C PRO A 128 -20.67 -12.85 -8.39
N VAL A 129 -20.90 -11.79 -9.16
CA VAL A 129 -19.80 -10.83 -9.51
C VAL A 129 -19.31 -10.12 -8.25
N SER A 130 -20.18 -9.85 -7.33
CA SER A 130 -19.85 -9.27 -6.04
C SER A 130 -19.25 -10.28 -5.07
N ALA A 131 -19.54 -11.58 -5.22
CA ALA A 131 -18.85 -12.61 -4.44
C ALA A 131 -17.33 -12.61 -4.69
N ILE A 132 -16.89 -12.35 -5.93
CA ILE A 132 -15.46 -12.21 -6.26
C ILE A 132 -14.86 -10.96 -5.59
N THR A 133 -15.55 -9.81 -5.66
CA THR A 133 -15.09 -8.57 -5.02
C THR A 133 -15.12 -8.70 -3.49
N LEU A 134 -16.16 -9.34 -2.95
CA LEU A 134 -16.31 -9.61 -1.52
C LEU A 134 -15.20 -10.55 -1.03
N SER A 135 -14.88 -11.62 -1.77
CA SER A 135 -13.80 -12.53 -1.41
C SER A 135 -12.45 -11.84 -1.37
N GLY A 136 -12.16 -10.93 -2.31
CA GLY A 136 -10.95 -10.10 -2.29
C GLY A 136 -10.84 -9.23 -1.05
N VAL A 137 -11.95 -8.56 -0.66
CA VAL A 137 -11.99 -7.75 0.57
C VAL A 137 -11.87 -8.62 1.81
N GLN A 138 -12.52 -9.80 1.85
CA GLN A 138 -12.39 -10.75 2.96
C GLN A 138 -10.95 -11.23 3.14
N VAL A 139 -10.24 -11.54 2.06
CA VAL A 139 -8.82 -11.91 2.10
C VAL A 139 -7.98 -10.78 2.66
N LEU A 140 -8.24 -9.52 2.28
CA LEU A 140 -7.54 -8.37 2.84
C LEU A 140 -7.84 -8.17 4.34
N VAL A 141 -9.10 -8.33 4.76
CA VAL A 141 -9.47 -8.27 6.18
C VAL A 141 -8.79 -9.40 6.96
N ALA A 142 -8.85 -10.63 6.45
CA ALA A 142 -8.19 -11.77 7.07
C ALA A 142 -6.68 -11.55 7.19
N SER A 143 -6.02 -11.09 6.11
CA SER A 143 -4.57 -10.80 6.14
C SER A 143 -4.21 -9.69 7.13
N ALA A 144 -5.05 -8.65 7.27
CA ALA A 144 -4.85 -7.60 8.27
C ALA A 144 -5.01 -8.14 9.70
N LEU A 145 -6.00 -9.00 9.94
CA LEU A 145 -6.20 -9.65 11.24
C LEU A 145 -5.03 -10.58 11.59
N PHE A 146 -4.56 -11.40 10.64
CA PHE A 146 -3.40 -12.26 10.86
C PHE A 146 -2.12 -11.45 11.11
N ALA A 147 -1.91 -10.36 10.39
CA ALA A 147 -0.77 -9.48 10.59
C ALA A 147 -0.80 -8.79 11.97
N LEU A 148 -2.00 -8.33 12.41
CA LEU A 148 -2.19 -7.77 13.74
C LEU A 148 -2.00 -8.82 14.84
N LEU A 149 -2.51 -10.04 14.63
CA LEU A 149 -2.31 -11.15 15.57
C LEU A 149 -0.81 -11.47 15.68
N GLY A 150 -0.10 -11.58 14.55
CA GLY A 150 1.35 -11.79 14.55
C GLY A 150 2.11 -10.69 15.28
N ALA A 151 1.76 -9.42 15.05
CA ALA A 151 2.37 -8.28 15.73
C ALA A 151 2.08 -8.29 17.25
N THR A 152 0.85 -8.63 17.65
CA THR A 152 0.46 -8.74 19.05
C THR A 152 1.14 -9.92 19.75
N VAL A 153 1.25 -11.07 19.10
CA VAL A 153 1.98 -12.25 19.61
C VAL A 153 3.45 -11.91 19.79
N LEU A 154 4.08 -11.22 18.84
CA LEU A 154 5.45 -10.75 18.96
C LEU A 154 5.63 -9.83 20.16
N LEU A 155 4.76 -8.82 20.30
CA LEU A 155 4.78 -7.91 21.47
C LEU A 155 4.57 -8.67 22.78
N TRP A 156 3.66 -9.65 22.80
CA TRP A 156 3.43 -10.48 23.96
C TRP A 156 4.64 -11.35 24.31
N GLN A 157 5.28 -11.98 23.32
CA GLN A 157 6.51 -12.75 23.55
C GLN A 157 7.63 -11.85 24.08
N VAL A 158 7.85 -10.69 23.49
CA VAL A 158 8.81 -9.69 23.96
C VAL A 158 8.52 -9.31 25.42
N THR A 159 7.24 -9.11 25.77
CA THR A 159 6.84 -8.77 27.15
C THR A 159 6.92 -9.97 28.12
N ARG A 160 6.67 -11.20 27.66
CA ARG A 160 6.74 -12.42 28.45
C ARG A 160 8.18 -12.80 28.80
N LEU A 161 9.10 -12.70 27.85
CA LEU A 161 10.53 -12.91 28.08
C LEU A 161 11.08 -11.94 29.14
N ARG A 162 10.47 -10.76 29.30
CA ARG A 162 10.78 -9.80 30.36
C ARG A 162 10.46 -10.33 31.76
N ARG A 163 9.41 -11.17 31.92
CA ARG A 163 8.96 -11.68 33.22
C ARG A 163 9.79 -12.87 33.71
N GLY A 164 10.39 -13.65 32.79
CA GLY A 164 11.14 -14.85 33.08
C GLY A 164 12.57 -14.62 33.58
N HIS A 165 13.22 -13.56 33.14
CA HIS A 165 14.61 -13.24 33.48
C HIS A 165 14.67 -12.10 34.51
N ARG A 166 14.54 -12.46 35.77
CA ARG A 166 14.62 -11.51 36.92
C ARG A 166 15.95 -10.75 37.04
N SER A 167 17.01 -11.23 36.38
CA SER A 167 18.36 -10.68 36.51
C SER A 167 18.68 -9.47 35.61
N GLU A 168 17.87 -9.25 34.52
CA GLU A 168 18.18 -8.21 33.53
C GLU A 168 17.02 -7.23 33.31
N ARG A 169 16.35 -6.83 34.40
CA ARG A 169 15.16 -5.93 34.34
C ARG A 169 15.36 -4.58 33.61
N GLY A 170 16.60 -4.22 33.25
CA GLY A 170 16.96 -2.96 32.64
C GLY A 170 17.19 -3.00 31.11
N ASP A 171 17.29 -4.20 30.50
CA ASP A 171 17.80 -4.33 29.12
C ASP A 171 16.76 -4.50 28.01
N ASN A 172 15.49 -4.29 28.29
CA ASN A 172 14.42 -4.33 27.28
C ASN A 172 13.99 -2.92 26.85
N LEU A 173 13.49 -2.82 25.61
CA LEU A 173 12.98 -1.58 25.06
C LEU A 173 11.77 -1.07 25.88
N SER A 174 11.73 0.20 26.22
CA SER A 174 10.62 0.82 26.96
C SER A 174 9.31 0.73 26.13
N ARG A 175 8.14 0.85 26.79
CA ARG A 175 6.85 0.90 26.08
C ARG A 175 6.82 2.03 25.05
N ARG A 176 7.39 3.20 25.39
CA ARG A 176 7.52 4.32 24.44
C ARG A 176 8.35 3.95 23.24
N GLY A 177 9.48 3.26 23.45
CA GLY A 177 10.31 2.76 22.36
C GLY A 177 9.58 1.77 21.47
N GLN A 178 8.81 0.83 22.04
CA GLN A 178 7.99 -0.10 21.26
C GLN A 178 6.96 0.63 20.41
N THR A 179 6.25 1.60 21.01
CA THR A 179 5.27 2.43 20.28
C THR A 179 5.94 3.23 19.17
N TYR A 180 7.12 3.80 19.43
CA TYR A 180 7.89 4.54 18.42
C TYR A 180 8.16 3.68 17.18
N PHE A 181 8.75 2.49 17.35
CA PHE A 181 9.10 1.62 16.23
C PHE A 181 7.88 0.99 15.56
N ALA A 182 6.80 0.73 16.29
CA ALA A 182 5.53 0.27 15.72
C ALA A 182 4.91 1.34 14.80
N LEU A 183 4.80 2.58 15.29
CA LEU A 183 4.25 3.69 14.50
C LEU A 183 5.13 4.03 13.29
N LEU A 184 6.44 3.86 13.42
CA LEU A 184 7.36 4.06 12.32
C LEU A 184 7.11 3.06 11.20
N GLY A 185 6.91 1.77 11.52
CA GLY A 185 6.58 0.73 10.54
C GLY A 185 5.23 0.99 9.86
N LEU A 186 4.20 1.30 10.65
CA LEU A 186 2.86 1.63 10.12
C LEU A 186 2.89 2.86 9.21
N GLY A 187 3.51 3.96 9.67
CA GLY A 187 3.56 5.21 8.93
C GLY A 187 4.35 5.09 7.61
N TYR A 188 5.47 4.36 7.62
CA TYR A 188 6.26 4.12 6.41
C TYR A 188 5.45 3.38 5.34
N MET A 189 4.75 2.31 5.73
CA MET A 189 3.92 1.54 4.80
C MET A 189 2.73 2.35 4.29
N ALA A 190 2.12 3.19 5.13
CA ALA A 190 1.03 4.07 4.71
C ALA A 190 1.49 5.04 3.62
N VAL A 191 2.66 5.69 3.77
CA VAL A 191 3.23 6.58 2.74
C VAL A 191 3.57 5.81 1.47
N GLN A 192 4.22 4.65 1.59
CA GLN A 192 4.64 3.85 0.43
C GLN A 192 3.44 3.40 -0.40
N LEU A 193 2.39 2.89 0.25
CA LEU A 193 1.18 2.45 -0.44
C LEU A 193 0.40 3.63 -1.05
N ALA A 194 0.33 4.77 -0.35
CA ALA A 194 -0.32 5.97 -0.88
C ALA A 194 0.37 6.47 -2.16
N LEU A 195 1.70 6.54 -2.15
CA LEU A 195 2.49 6.90 -3.33
C LEU A 195 2.29 5.88 -4.45
N HIS A 196 2.37 4.57 -4.15
CA HIS A 196 2.15 3.54 -5.15
C HIS A 196 0.78 3.67 -5.82
N GLN A 197 -0.29 3.77 -5.03
CA GLN A 197 -1.66 3.89 -5.55
C GLN A 197 -1.82 5.13 -6.45
N ARG A 198 -1.30 6.28 -6.02
CA ARG A 198 -1.41 7.53 -6.80
C ARG A 198 -0.56 7.51 -8.05
N LEU A 199 0.70 7.09 -7.93
CA LEU A 199 1.63 7.07 -9.06
C LEU A 199 1.30 5.96 -10.06
N ALA A 200 0.62 4.87 -9.66
CA ALA A 200 0.14 3.85 -10.58
C ALA A 200 -0.88 4.41 -11.58
N ILE A 201 -1.71 5.38 -11.15
CA ILE A 201 -2.64 6.08 -12.05
C ILE A 201 -1.87 6.99 -12.99
N VAL A 202 -0.93 7.78 -12.45
CA VAL A 202 -0.14 8.76 -13.19
C VAL A 202 0.72 8.10 -14.29
N LEU A 203 1.32 6.94 -13.99
CA LEU A 203 2.16 6.17 -14.91
C LEU A 203 1.37 5.19 -15.79
N GLY A 204 0.10 4.89 -15.42
CA GLY A 204 -0.76 3.96 -16.16
C GLY A 204 -0.39 2.48 -16.04
N HIS A 205 0.67 2.13 -15.30
CA HIS A 205 1.19 0.77 -15.18
C HIS A 205 1.49 0.40 -13.72
N PRO A 206 0.64 -0.36 -13.02
CA PRO A 206 0.79 -0.61 -11.59
C PRO A 206 2.05 -1.40 -11.21
N THR A 207 2.41 -2.45 -11.97
CA THR A 207 3.56 -3.30 -11.62
C THR A 207 4.93 -2.59 -11.73
N PRO A 208 5.26 -1.91 -12.85
CA PRO A 208 6.48 -1.12 -12.95
C PRO A 208 6.51 0.03 -11.92
N THR A 209 5.36 0.64 -11.63
CA THR A 209 5.25 1.69 -10.62
C THR A 209 5.57 1.17 -9.24
N LEU A 210 5.11 -0.02 -8.88
CA LEU A 210 5.42 -0.65 -7.60
C LEU A 210 6.94 -0.84 -7.45
N ALA A 211 7.59 -1.38 -8.48
CA ALA A 211 9.04 -1.57 -8.49
C ALA A 211 9.79 -0.24 -8.35
N LEU A 212 9.37 0.79 -9.09
CA LEU A 212 9.95 2.13 -9.04
C LEU A 212 9.82 2.75 -7.64
N VAL A 213 8.63 2.74 -7.07
CA VAL A 213 8.36 3.33 -5.74
C VAL A 213 9.16 2.61 -4.66
N ILE A 214 9.15 1.26 -4.65
CA ILE A 214 9.92 0.50 -3.66
C ILE A 214 11.41 0.77 -3.79
N ALA A 215 11.98 0.66 -5.00
CA ALA A 215 13.41 0.85 -5.21
C ALA A 215 13.84 2.28 -4.84
N ALA A 216 13.11 3.30 -5.29
CA ALA A 216 13.43 4.69 -5.01
C ALA A 216 13.29 5.01 -3.51
N MET A 217 12.23 4.54 -2.84
CA MET A 217 12.07 4.74 -1.40
C MET A 217 13.15 4.02 -0.59
N LEU A 218 13.53 2.79 -0.95
CA LEU A 218 14.61 2.07 -0.24
C LEU A 218 15.95 2.78 -0.39
N LEU A 219 16.30 3.20 -1.62
CA LEU A 219 17.52 4.00 -1.86
C LEU A 219 17.49 5.31 -1.06
N GLY A 220 16.36 6.02 -1.11
CA GLY A 220 16.18 7.24 -0.34
C GLY A 220 16.32 6.99 1.16
N THR A 221 15.68 5.94 1.70
CA THR A 221 15.78 5.56 3.11
C THR A 221 17.23 5.28 3.52
N GLY A 222 18.00 4.62 2.66
CA GLY A 222 19.43 4.40 2.88
C GLY A 222 20.21 5.72 2.96
N LEU A 223 19.95 6.66 2.04
CA LEU A 223 20.57 7.99 2.04
C LEU A 223 20.20 8.80 3.28
N GLY A 224 18.91 8.82 3.66
CA GLY A 224 18.43 9.48 4.86
C GLY A 224 19.04 8.91 6.13
N SER A 225 19.11 7.59 6.23
CA SER A 225 19.76 6.91 7.36
C SER A 225 21.23 7.26 7.50
N ARG A 226 21.96 7.32 6.38
CA ARG A 226 23.36 7.74 6.35
C ARG A 226 23.53 9.19 6.78
N ALA A 227 22.67 10.09 6.28
CA ALA A 227 22.68 11.50 6.66
C ALA A 227 22.42 11.67 8.17
N ALA A 228 21.44 10.94 8.69
CA ALA A 228 21.15 10.94 10.12
C ALA A 228 22.30 10.40 10.96
N ALA A 229 23.05 9.41 10.47
CA ALA A 229 24.21 8.88 11.19
C ALA A 229 25.36 9.91 11.29
N GLY A 230 25.53 10.73 10.24
CA GLY A 230 26.56 11.79 10.21
C GLY A 230 26.16 13.08 10.96
N ALA A 231 24.89 13.28 11.25
CA ALA A 231 24.43 14.47 11.96
C ALA A 231 24.92 14.47 13.41
N ARG A 232 25.81 15.40 13.73
CA ARG A 232 26.25 15.66 15.12
C ARG A 232 25.07 16.19 15.91
N VAL A 233 24.60 15.44 16.90
CA VAL A 233 23.43 15.77 17.70
C VAL A 233 23.79 16.84 18.75
N GLY A 234 24.31 17.99 18.29
CA GLY A 234 24.54 19.13 19.19
C GLY A 234 23.26 19.83 19.65
N GLY A 235 22.18 19.70 18.86
CA GLY A 235 20.88 20.35 19.10
C GLY A 235 19.75 19.40 19.58
N GLY A 236 20.04 18.14 19.84
CA GLY A 236 18.99 17.13 20.19
C GLY A 236 18.36 16.46 18.96
N PRO A 237 17.49 15.45 19.15
CA PRO A 237 16.88 14.66 18.07
C PRO A 237 15.78 15.38 17.33
N MET A 238 15.22 16.45 17.91
CA MET A 238 14.02 17.12 17.44
C MET A 238 14.16 17.69 16.02
N PRO A 239 15.25 18.41 15.65
CA PRO A 239 15.37 18.92 14.29
C PRO A 239 15.34 17.82 13.21
N VAL A 240 15.92 16.68 13.52
CA VAL A 240 16.00 15.54 12.58
C VAL A 240 14.63 14.86 12.42
N LEU A 241 13.85 14.73 13.50
CA LEU A 241 12.51 14.11 13.46
C LEU A 241 11.43 15.03 12.89
N LEU A 242 11.70 16.32 12.73
CA LEU A 242 10.80 17.23 12.00
C LEU A 242 10.76 16.92 10.49
N TRP A 243 11.85 16.41 9.92
CA TRP A 243 11.90 16.11 8.48
C TRP A 243 10.84 15.11 8.01
N PRO A 244 10.66 13.93 8.65
CA PRO A 244 9.57 13.02 8.30
C PRO A 244 8.19 13.68 8.39
N VAL A 245 7.93 14.43 9.47
CA VAL A 245 6.64 15.11 9.66
C VAL A 245 6.40 16.14 8.57
N ALA A 246 7.38 17.00 8.29
CA ALA A 246 7.29 18.01 7.24
C ALA A 246 7.11 17.38 5.85
N ALA A 247 7.84 16.30 5.56
CA ALA A 247 7.73 15.60 4.28
C ALA A 247 6.34 14.97 4.09
N VAL A 248 5.79 14.31 5.13
CA VAL A 248 4.45 13.73 5.05
C VAL A 248 3.38 14.83 4.97
N ALA A 249 3.51 15.92 5.72
CA ALA A 249 2.61 17.06 5.64
C ALA A 249 2.64 17.69 4.23
N ALA A 250 3.83 17.88 3.66
CA ALA A 250 4.00 18.37 2.29
C ALA A 250 3.39 17.39 1.27
N LEU A 251 3.59 16.07 1.45
CA LEU A 251 2.97 15.07 0.59
C LEU A 251 1.45 15.19 0.61
N VAL A 252 0.83 15.26 1.79
CA VAL A 252 -0.63 15.40 1.95
C VAL A 252 -1.12 16.69 1.29
N ALA A 253 -0.43 17.81 1.51
CA ALA A 253 -0.80 19.10 0.93
C ALA A 253 -0.68 19.12 -0.60
N LEU A 254 0.36 18.48 -1.15
CA LEU A 254 0.62 18.45 -2.60
C LEU A 254 -0.06 17.28 -3.31
N PHE A 255 -0.69 16.38 -2.58
CA PHE A 255 -1.26 15.15 -3.11
C PHE A 255 -2.25 15.36 -4.27
N PRO A 256 -3.17 16.36 -4.23
CA PRO A 256 -4.09 16.64 -5.33
C PRO A 256 -3.36 16.97 -6.63
N TRP A 257 -2.21 17.65 -6.54
CA TRP A 257 -1.43 18.09 -7.71
C TRP A 257 -0.49 17.03 -8.27
N LEU A 258 -0.34 15.87 -7.63
CA LEU A 258 0.51 14.79 -8.17
C LEU A 258 0.06 14.32 -9.55
N GLY A 259 -1.21 14.52 -9.90
CA GLY A 259 -1.72 14.29 -11.25
C GLY A 259 -1.02 15.12 -12.34
N ALA A 260 -0.52 16.30 -12.01
CA ALA A 260 0.21 17.16 -12.94
C ALA A 260 1.52 16.53 -13.49
N LEU A 261 2.05 15.51 -12.82
CA LEU A 261 3.18 14.74 -13.34
C LEU A 261 2.86 14.07 -14.68
N SER A 262 1.58 13.74 -14.95
CA SER A 262 1.15 13.17 -16.24
C SER A 262 1.22 14.16 -17.41
N ALA A 263 1.31 15.47 -17.12
CA ALA A 263 1.50 16.51 -18.15
C ALA A 263 2.95 16.61 -18.66
N ALA A 264 3.87 15.80 -18.13
CA ALA A 264 5.24 15.76 -18.60
C ALA A 264 5.32 15.32 -20.08
N PRO A 265 6.33 15.81 -20.86
CA PRO A 265 6.41 15.58 -22.30
C PRO A 265 6.51 14.12 -22.73
N SER A 266 6.92 13.22 -21.82
CA SER A 266 6.97 11.79 -22.08
C SER A 266 6.91 10.98 -20.79
N LEU A 267 6.53 9.70 -20.91
CA LEU A 267 6.48 8.75 -19.80
C LEU A 267 7.82 8.65 -19.04
N ARG A 268 8.95 8.85 -19.71
CA ARG A 268 10.28 8.84 -19.06
C ARG A 268 10.43 9.96 -18.05
N TRP A 269 9.97 11.17 -18.38
CA TRP A 269 10.00 12.31 -17.46
C TRP A 269 9.00 12.16 -16.33
N THR A 270 7.83 11.60 -16.61
CA THR A 270 6.84 11.24 -15.57
C THR A 270 7.44 10.24 -14.58
N ALA A 271 8.09 9.18 -15.09
CA ALA A 271 8.73 8.17 -14.26
C ALA A 271 9.91 8.74 -13.46
N ALA A 272 10.72 9.63 -14.06
CA ALA A 272 11.81 10.30 -13.37
C ALA A 272 11.29 11.19 -12.23
N GLY A 273 10.21 11.96 -12.44
CA GLY A 273 9.57 12.77 -11.41
C GLY A 273 8.99 11.92 -10.27
N ALA A 274 8.29 10.82 -10.62
CA ALA A 274 7.75 9.88 -9.65
C ALA A 274 8.85 9.20 -8.82
N GLY A 275 9.97 8.82 -9.48
CA GLY A 275 11.14 8.27 -8.83
C GLY A 275 11.82 9.26 -7.89
N ALA A 276 12.02 10.51 -8.33
CA ALA A 276 12.61 11.58 -7.53
C ALA A 276 11.76 11.90 -6.28
N LEU A 277 10.43 11.98 -6.44
CA LEU A 277 9.50 12.16 -5.32
C LEU A 277 9.61 11.00 -4.32
N SER A 278 9.58 9.76 -4.81
CA SER A 278 9.66 8.56 -3.96
C SER A 278 11.01 8.47 -3.23
N LEU A 279 12.11 8.81 -3.90
CA LEU A 279 13.45 8.87 -3.33
C LEU A 279 13.55 9.96 -2.25
N GLY A 280 13.04 11.16 -2.52
CA GLY A 280 12.99 12.25 -1.56
C GLY A 280 12.17 11.90 -0.31
N MET A 281 10.99 11.27 -0.51
CA MET A 281 10.18 10.77 0.61
C MET A 281 10.92 9.72 1.40
N GLY A 282 11.53 8.72 0.73
CA GLY A 282 12.36 7.72 1.39
C GLY A 282 13.48 8.35 2.22
N ALA A 283 14.19 9.36 1.68
CA ALA A 283 15.26 10.05 2.38
C ALA A 283 14.77 10.79 3.62
N ALA A 284 13.64 11.49 3.52
CA ALA A 284 13.05 12.19 4.65
C ALA A 284 12.58 11.23 5.76
N LEU A 285 11.95 10.10 5.39
CA LEU A 285 11.46 9.10 6.35
C LEU A 285 12.60 8.27 6.95
N GLY A 286 13.66 8.03 6.17
CA GLY A 286 14.79 7.19 6.53
C GLY A 286 15.62 7.70 7.73
N VAL A 287 15.49 8.97 8.11
CA VAL A 287 16.20 9.53 9.28
C VAL A 287 15.62 9.03 10.62
N ALA A 288 14.34 8.63 10.64
CA ALA A 288 13.64 8.35 11.90
C ALA A 288 14.11 7.06 12.58
N LEU A 289 14.36 5.98 11.83
CA LEU A 289 14.78 4.70 12.40
C LEU A 289 16.15 4.78 13.12
N PRO A 290 17.25 5.27 12.49
CA PRO A 290 18.53 5.37 13.17
C PRO A 290 18.49 6.38 14.33
N THR A 291 17.68 7.42 14.23
CA THR A 291 17.48 8.37 15.32
C THR A 291 16.82 7.68 16.53
N GLY A 292 15.75 6.90 16.29
CA GLY A 292 15.09 6.13 17.34
C GLY A 292 16.02 5.09 17.99
N ILE A 293 16.83 4.38 17.21
CA ILE A 293 17.82 3.41 17.73
C ILE A 293 18.80 4.11 18.67
N ARG A 294 19.34 5.25 18.29
CA ARG A 294 20.26 6.02 19.14
C ARG A 294 19.64 6.55 20.42
N LEU A 295 18.35 6.94 20.38
CA LEU A 295 17.64 7.50 21.53
C LEU A 295 17.16 6.43 22.51
N LEU A 296 16.64 5.33 21.99
CA LEU A 296 15.78 4.43 22.72
C LEU A 296 16.41 3.04 22.91
N ALA A 297 17.26 2.60 21.98
CA ALA A 297 17.71 1.22 22.00
C ALA A 297 18.94 0.98 22.89
N GLY A 298 19.97 1.74 22.91
CA GLY A 298 21.09 1.72 23.88
C GLY A 298 21.86 0.38 24.09
N SER A 299 21.31 -0.76 23.66
CA SER A 299 21.95 -2.10 23.71
C SER A 299 21.60 -2.91 22.49
N GLU A 300 22.41 -3.91 22.13
CA GLU A 300 22.17 -4.78 20.97
C GLU A 300 20.81 -5.47 21.01
N ARG A 301 20.41 -5.96 22.20
CA ARG A 301 19.12 -6.60 22.41
C ARG A 301 17.95 -5.64 22.10
N ARG A 302 18.03 -4.39 22.57
CA ARG A 302 17.02 -3.37 22.29
C ARG A 302 16.98 -2.99 20.81
N VAL A 303 18.13 -2.99 20.13
CA VAL A 303 18.21 -2.81 18.68
C VAL A 303 17.48 -3.93 17.96
N ALA A 304 17.72 -5.19 18.34
CA ALA A 304 17.02 -6.33 17.76
C ALA A 304 15.50 -6.27 18.01
N GLU A 305 15.05 -5.89 19.22
CA GLU A 305 13.64 -5.66 19.53
C GLU A 305 13.04 -4.53 18.66
N ALA A 306 13.76 -3.44 18.48
CA ALA A 306 13.34 -2.31 17.65
C ALA A 306 13.10 -2.73 16.20
N TRP A 307 14.04 -3.48 15.60
CA TRP A 307 13.91 -4.01 14.26
C TRP A 307 12.75 -4.99 14.13
N ALA A 308 12.60 -5.91 15.08
CA ALA A 308 11.53 -6.91 15.07
C ALA A 308 10.15 -6.23 15.15
N ILE A 309 9.97 -5.24 16.02
CA ILE A 309 8.72 -4.49 16.17
C ILE A 309 8.43 -3.68 14.90
N ASN A 310 9.43 -2.93 14.40
CA ASN A 310 9.26 -2.15 13.18
C ASN A 310 8.87 -3.03 11.99
N GLY A 311 9.52 -4.18 11.81
CA GLY A 311 9.21 -5.13 10.75
C GLY A 311 7.81 -5.72 10.87
N ALA A 312 7.41 -6.19 12.06
CA ALA A 312 6.07 -6.74 12.29
C ALA A 312 4.97 -5.71 12.01
N PHE A 313 5.15 -4.47 12.47
CA PHE A 313 4.19 -3.40 12.22
C PHE A 313 4.24 -2.85 10.79
N SER A 314 5.34 -3.01 10.06
CA SER A 314 5.36 -2.77 8.62
C SER A 314 4.50 -3.78 7.86
N VAL A 315 4.58 -5.07 8.21
CA VAL A 315 3.71 -6.11 7.61
C VAL A 315 2.24 -5.84 7.92
N ALA A 316 1.92 -5.55 9.19
CA ALA A 316 0.56 -5.16 9.58
C ALA A 316 0.11 -3.88 8.85
N GLY A 317 0.99 -2.90 8.73
CA GLY A 317 0.77 -1.65 8.01
C GLY A 317 0.49 -1.84 6.53
N ALA A 318 1.09 -2.81 5.88
CA ALA A 318 0.80 -3.13 4.48
C ALA A 318 -0.65 -3.60 4.30
N SER A 319 -1.10 -4.54 5.12
CA SER A 319 -2.48 -5.08 5.04
C SER A 319 -3.53 -4.05 5.48
N ILE A 320 -3.29 -3.37 6.60
CA ILE A 320 -4.18 -2.31 7.12
C ILE A 320 -4.22 -1.13 6.14
N GLY A 321 -3.07 -0.77 5.58
CA GLY A 321 -2.95 0.31 4.60
C GLY A 321 -3.68 0.00 3.30
N ALA A 322 -3.65 -1.25 2.83
CA ALA A 322 -4.43 -1.66 1.68
C ALA A 322 -5.93 -1.47 1.92
N LEU A 323 -6.45 -1.91 3.08
CA LEU A 323 -7.84 -1.69 3.48
C LEU A 323 -8.17 -0.21 3.64
N ALA A 324 -7.30 0.56 4.30
CA ALA A 324 -7.47 2.00 4.48
C ALA A 324 -7.52 2.73 3.13
N GLY A 325 -6.66 2.33 2.18
CA GLY A 325 -6.67 2.86 0.82
C GLY A 325 -7.98 2.57 0.07
N LEU A 326 -8.57 1.38 0.25
CA LEU A 326 -9.87 1.06 -0.32
C LEU A 326 -11.00 1.93 0.26
N ILE A 327 -10.96 2.21 1.57
CA ILE A 327 -12.00 2.95 2.29
C ILE A 327 -11.89 4.46 2.05
N TRP A 328 -10.70 5.01 2.28
CA TRP A 328 -10.45 6.46 2.30
C TRP A 328 -9.65 6.97 1.10
N GLY A 329 -9.28 6.08 0.18
CA GLY A 329 -8.46 6.40 -0.98
C GLY A 329 -7.00 6.68 -0.62
N SER A 330 -6.21 6.95 -1.64
CA SER A 330 -4.77 7.16 -1.52
C SER A 330 -4.41 8.43 -0.72
N LEU A 331 -5.18 9.51 -0.84
CA LEU A 331 -5.01 10.73 -0.03
C LEU A 331 -5.29 10.45 1.46
N GLY A 332 -6.39 9.75 1.76
CA GLY A 332 -6.73 9.38 3.14
C GLY A 332 -5.65 8.50 3.77
N LEU A 333 -5.08 7.58 2.99
CA LEU A 333 -3.97 6.75 3.42
C LEU A 333 -2.69 7.57 3.70
N ALA A 334 -2.36 8.54 2.84
CA ALA A 334 -1.25 9.46 3.10
C ALA A 334 -1.47 10.29 4.37
N ALA A 335 -2.71 10.77 4.58
CA ALA A 335 -3.09 11.53 5.76
C ALA A 335 -2.97 10.70 7.06
N LEU A 336 -3.25 9.39 7.03
CA LEU A 336 -3.07 8.49 8.17
C LEU A 336 -1.60 8.32 8.61
N ALA A 337 -0.64 8.55 7.72
CA ALA A 337 0.76 8.52 8.08
C ALA A 337 1.17 9.71 8.96
N LEU A 338 0.51 10.86 8.82
CA LEU A 338 0.88 12.08 9.54
C LEU A 338 0.81 11.91 11.07
N PRO A 339 -0.29 11.43 11.69
CA PRO A 339 -0.34 11.20 13.13
C PRO A 339 0.71 10.18 13.61
N CYS A 340 1.09 9.20 12.79
CA CYS A 340 2.16 8.27 13.13
C CYS A 340 3.49 9.01 13.30
N TYR A 341 3.88 9.85 12.35
CA TYR A 341 5.13 10.60 12.41
C TYR A 341 5.11 11.73 13.44
N VAL A 342 3.95 12.37 13.67
CA VAL A 342 3.78 13.33 14.78
C VAL A 342 3.98 12.63 16.13
N ALA A 343 3.41 11.45 16.33
CA ALA A 343 3.61 10.69 17.55
C ALA A 343 5.07 10.22 17.71
N VAL A 344 5.74 9.82 16.62
CA VAL A 344 7.18 9.51 16.61
C VAL A 344 8.00 10.72 17.06
N LEU A 345 7.70 11.92 16.55
CA LEU A 345 8.33 13.18 16.96
C LEU A 345 8.11 13.47 18.44
N VAL A 346 6.86 13.35 18.91
CA VAL A 346 6.50 13.61 20.31
C VAL A 346 7.20 12.64 21.26
N ILE A 347 7.22 11.34 20.93
CA ILE A 347 7.94 10.34 21.73
C ILE A 347 9.44 10.67 21.78
N GLY A 348 10.03 11.01 20.64
CA GLY A 348 11.44 11.41 20.58
C GLY A 348 11.75 12.68 21.38
N TRP A 349 10.78 13.61 21.47
CA TRP A 349 10.91 14.82 22.27
C TRP A 349 10.76 14.57 23.78
N LEU A 350 9.86 13.67 24.17
CA LEU A 350 9.61 13.32 25.57
C LEU A 350 10.71 12.46 26.20
N GLU A 351 11.59 11.85 25.39
CA GLU A 351 12.70 11.08 25.95
C GLU A 351 13.78 12.03 26.51
N PRO A 352 14.13 11.87 27.81
CA PRO A 352 15.15 12.70 28.44
C PRO A 352 16.50 12.49 27.73
N ARG A 353 17.21 13.58 27.48
CA ARG A 353 18.55 13.61 26.87
C ARG A 353 19.55 12.79 27.70
N ARG A 354 19.51 11.47 27.61
CA ARG A 354 20.46 10.56 28.28
C ARG A 354 21.89 10.65 27.71
N GLY A 355 22.09 11.40 26.62
CA GLY A 355 23.38 11.58 25.98
C GLY A 355 24.36 12.51 26.69
N ALA A 356 23.96 13.21 27.77
CA ALA A 356 24.85 14.10 28.54
C ALA A 356 25.62 13.36 29.66
N LEU A 357 25.33 12.08 29.93
CA LEU A 357 25.89 11.31 31.05
C LEU A 357 26.74 10.11 30.60
N LEU A 358 27.11 9.99 29.35
CA LEU A 358 28.17 9.04 28.98
C LEU A 358 29.51 9.67 29.37
N PRO A 359 30.30 9.01 30.24
CA PRO A 359 31.64 9.47 30.59
C PRO A 359 32.44 9.60 29.27
N LYS A 360 33.01 10.78 29.05
CA LYS A 360 33.98 11.03 27.98
C LYS A 360 35.07 9.97 28.09
N GLY A 361 35.07 8.94 27.23
CA GLY A 361 36.13 7.94 27.22
C GLY A 361 35.78 6.54 26.71
N ARG A 362 34.51 6.21 26.46
CA ARG A 362 34.19 4.98 25.74
C ARG A 362 33.81 5.30 24.30
N THR A 363 34.80 5.34 23.45
CA THR A 363 34.65 5.10 22.01
C THR A 363 33.98 3.72 21.88
N ILE A 364 32.73 3.70 21.45
CA ILE A 364 32.14 2.45 20.91
C ILE A 364 32.98 2.17 19.68
N ALA A 365 33.84 1.16 19.75
CA ALA A 365 34.56 0.68 18.59
C ALA A 365 33.54 0.42 17.48
N PRO A 366 33.81 0.83 16.22
CA PRO A 366 32.93 0.45 15.12
C PRO A 366 32.79 -1.08 15.15
N PRO A 367 31.60 -1.63 14.82
CA PRO A 367 31.44 -3.07 14.75
C PRO A 367 32.56 -3.61 13.86
N CYS A 368 33.32 -4.55 14.42
CA CYS A 368 34.44 -5.20 13.74
C CYS A 368 33.99 -5.68 12.36
N THR A 369 34.41 -5.01 11.32
CA THR A 369 34.37 -5.49 9.93
C THR A 369 35.59 -6.37 9.60
N THR A 370 36.21 -6.95 10.63
CA THR A 370 37.22 -7.98 10.42
C THR A 370 36.58 -9.32 10.76
N TYR A 371 35.98 -9.95 9.77
CA TYR A 371 35.88 -11.38 9.73
C TYR A 371 37.34 -11.87 9.63
N GLU A 372 38.00 -12.11 10.74
CA GLU A 372 39.15 -12.97 10.76
C GLU A 372 38.66 -14.36 10.37
N ILE A 373 38.85 -14.68 9.09
CA ILE A 373 38.79 -16.06 8.63
C ILE A 373 39.95 -16.74 9.37
N HIS A 374 39.61 -17.38 10.48
CA HIS A 374 40.52 -18.33 11.12
C HIS A 374 40.74 -19.44 10.08
N ARG A 375 41.81 -19.29 9.30
CA ARG A 375 42.36 -20.38 8.48
C ARG A 375 42.83 -21.43 9.47
N ASP A 376 42.02 -22.45 9.64
CA ASP A 376 42.43 -23.67 10.36
C ASP A 376 43.40 -24.40 9.43
N ASP A 377 44.72 -24.08 9.58
CA ASP A 377 45.82 -24.69 8.83
C ASP A 377 46.01 -26.19 9.10
N ARG A 378 45.11 -26.83 9.84
CA ARG A 378 45.15 -28.27 10.16
C ARG A 378 44.56 -29.18 9.08
N LEU A 379 43.97 -28.62 8.00
CA LEU A 379 43.36 -29.44 6.95
C LEU A 379 44.23 -29.60 5.68
N LEU A 380 45.47 -29.12 5.68
CA LEU A 380 46.38 -29.25 4.54
C LEU A 380 47.64 -30.09 4.80
N SER A 381 47.57 -31.05 5.78
CA SER A 381 48.62 -32.06 5.87
C SER A 381 48.28 -33.17 4.88
N PRO A 382 49.14 -33.46 3.87
CA PRO A 382 48.92 -34.60 3.00
C PRO A 382 49.01 -35.92 3.80
N PRO A 383 48.19 -36.95 3.47
CA PRO A 383 48.26 -38.22 4.15
C PRO A 383 49.62 -38.86 3.87
N SER A 384 50.39 -39.15 4.96
CA SER A 384 51.62 -39.92 4.90
C SER A 384 51.33 -41.27 4.29
N ALA A 385 52.05 -41.59 3.22
CA ALA A 385 52.07 -42.87 2.58
C ALA A 385 52.56 -43.94 3.58
N THR A 386 51.70 -44.76 4.06
CA THR A 386 52.05 -45.98 4.80
C THR A 386 51.98 -47.14 3.81
N THR A 387 53.17 -47.65 3.56
CA THR A 387 53.46 -48.88 2.86
C THR A 387 52.60 -50.03 3.38
N GLN A 388 51.76 -50.61 2.52
CA GLN A 388 51.20 -51.97 2.74
C GLN A 388 52.03 -52.96 1.99
N THR A 389 52.81 -53.70 2.78
CA THR A 389 53.40 -54.95 2.34
C THR A 389 52.81 -56.08 3.20
N GLU A 390 52.35 -57.12 2.56
CA GLU A 390 52.07 -58.46 3.03
C GLU A 390 50.96 -58.66 4.11
N GLN A 391 49.87 -59.31 3.74
CA GLN A 391 49.76 -60.76 3.98
C GLN A 391 48.55 -61.36 3.25
N SER A 392 48.87 -62.12 2.23
CA SER A 392 48.07 -63.25 1.74
C SER A 392 48.10 -64.36 2.80
N LYS A 393 46.90 -64.89 3.18
CA LYS A 393 46.56 -66.32 3.34
C LYS A 393 45.37 -66.55 4.30
N GLN A 394 44.51 -67.46 3.81
CA GLN A 394 43.51 -68.22 4.62
C GLN A 394 42.25 -67.49 5.02
N GLU A 395 41.07 -67.82 4.61
CA GLU A 395 40.33 -69.01 4.13
C GLU A 395 39.20 -68.52 3.20
#